data_318f4aec970f53b1892e948aa0740bf3
#
_entry.id   318f4aec970f53b1892e948aa0740bf3
#
_cell.length_a   1.000
_cell.length_b   1.000
_cell.length_c   1.000
_cell.angle_alpha   90.00
_cell.angle_beta   90.00
_cell.angle_gamma   90.00
#
_symmetry.space_group_name_H-M   'P 1'
#
loop_
_entity.id
_entity.type
_entity.pdbx_description
1 polymer ?
#
loop_
_entity_poly.entity_id
_entity_poly.type
_entity_poly.pdbx_seq_one_letter_code
_entity_poly.pdbx_strand_id
1 'polypeptide(L)'
;MEDHDIRAALDRHWAASDANDFEAEHQIYREDAVLEYPQSGERIRGRRNIQASRFAQPSRKRFAVRRILGAADLWITEFVITYDARPSYTVSIMEFRDGKVARETQYFADPFEPGPSRARWVERMG
;
A
#
# COMPACT_ATOMS: atom_id res chain seq x y z
N MET A 1 16.18 -1.10 14.01
CA MET A 1 15.85 -2.32 13.27
C MET A 1 16.67 -2.40 12.00
N GLU A 2 17.17 -3.58 11.72
CA GLU A 2 17.89 -3.82 10.48
C GLU A 2 16.92 -3.86 9.29
N ASP A 3 17.45 -3.61 8.11
CA ASP A 3 16.64 -3.62 6.89
C ASP A 3 15.89 -4.94 6.68
N HIS A 4 16.53 -6.07 6.99
CA HIS A 4 15.87 -7.37 6.83
C HIS A 4 14.71 -7.56 7.81
N ASP A 5 14.75 -6.92 8.98
CA ASP A 5 13.64 -6.96 9.95
C ASP A 5 12.44 -6.18 9.42
N ILE A 6 12.70 -5.03 8.81
CA ILE A 6 11.64 -4.21 8.21
C ILE A 6 11.02 -4.94 7.03
N ARG A 7 11.86 -5.55 6.18
CA ARG A 7 11.36 -6.33 5.05
C ARG A 7 10.48 -7.48 5.52
N ALA A 8 10.88 -8.18 6.57
CA ALA A 8 10.07 -9.26 7.14
C ALA A 8 8.74 -8.74 7.70
N ALA A 9 8.75 -7.56 8.34
CA ALA A 9 7.53 -6.93 8.84
C ALA A 9 6.59 -6.55 7.69
N LEU A 10 7.15 -6.04 6.58
CA LEU A 10 6.37 -5.71 5.39
C LEU A 10 5.77 -6.96 4.74
N ASP A 11 6.54 -8.04 4.66
CA ASP A 11 6.02 -9.31 4.11
C ASP A 11 4.82 -9.79 4.93
N ARG A 12 4.90 -9.73 6.26
CA ARG A 12 3.78 -10.09 7.14
C ARG A 12 2.59 -9.15 6.95
N HIS A 13 2.86 -7.85 6.82
CA HIS A 13 1.82 -6.84 6.64
C HIS A 13 1.02 -7.11 5.36
N TRP A 14 1.70 -7.30 4.23
CA TRP A 14 1.02 -7.51 2.95
C TRP A 14 0.33 -8.86 2.89
N ALA A 15 0.88 -9.89 3.52
CA ALA A 15 0.20 -11.18 3.63
C ALA A 15 -1.09 -11.04 4.43
N ALA A 16 -1.07 -10.30 5.53
CA ALA A 16 -2.26 -10.04 6.34
C ALA A 16 -3.29 -9.21 5.56
N SER A 17 -2.83 -8.23 4.79
CA SER A 17 -3.70 -7.44 3.92
C SER A 17 -4.42 -8.32 2.91
N ASP A 18 -3.71 -9.21 2.25
CA ASP A 18 -4.29 -10.14 1.27
C ASP A 18 -5.29 -11.11 1.92
N ALA A 19 -5.00 -11.52 3.14
CA ALA A 19 -5.89 -12.42 3.89
C ALA A 19 -7.09 -11.68 4.52
N ASN A 20 -7.14 -10.36 4.42
CA ASN A 20 -8.15 -9.51 5.08
C ASN A 20 -8.13 -9.70 6.61
N ASP A 21 -6.95 -9.91 7.16
CA ASP A 21 -6.72 -9.96 8.60
C ASP A 21 -6.38 -8.55 9.08
N PHE A 22 -7.41 -7.76 9.34
CA PHE A 22 -7.26 -6.33 9.65
C PHE A 22 -6.44 -6.08 10.91
N GLU A 23 -6.55 -6.92 11.91
CA GLU A 23 -5.78 -6.74 13.13
C GLU A 23 -4.28 -6.97 12.88
N ALA A 24 -3.91 -8.08 12.26
CA ALA A 24 -2.52 -8.37 11.94
C ALA A 24 -1.95 -7.36 10.95
N GLU A 25 -2.73 -6.94 9.96
CA GLU A 25 -2.33 -5.96 8.96
C GLU A 25 -1.85 -4.66 9.60
N HIS A 26 -2.52 -4.19 10.65
CA HIS A 26 -2.27 -2.89 11.23
C HIS A 26 -1.26 -2.90 12.39
N GLN A 27 -0.68 -4.06 12.70
CA GLN A 27 0.38 -4.15 13.72
C GLN A 27 1.64 -3.39 13.33
N ILE A 28 1.88 -3.18 12.05
CA ILE A 28 3.08 -2.49 11.55
C ILE A 28 3.07 -0.99 11.89
N TYR A 29 1.90 -0.42 12.18
CA TYR A 29 1.75 1.02 12.40
C TYR A 29 1.98 1.41 13.85
N ARG A 30 2.60 2.60 14.03
CA ARG A 30 2.61 3.26 15.33
C ARG A 30 1.19 3.66 15.68
N GLU A 31 0.92 3.80 16.99
CA GLU A 31 -0.40 4.28 17.44
C GLU A 31 -0.72 5.66 16.88
N ASP A 32 0.30 6.51 16.72
CA ASP A 32 0.18 7.88 16.21
C ASP A 32 0.46 7.98 14.71
N ALA A 33 0.45 6.86 13.98
CA ALA A 33 0.72 6.85 12.55
C ALA A 33 -0.26 7.73 11.77
N VAL A 34 0.22 8.26 10.65
CA VAL A 34 -0.58 9.09 9.75
C VAL A 34 -0.59 8.44 8.37
N LEU A 35 -1.77 8.30 7.78
CA LEU A 35 -1.94 7.83 6.41
C LEU A 35 -2.41 9.00 5.55
N GLU A 36 -1.73 9.23 4.44
CA GLU A 36 -2.04 10.34 3.54
C GLU A 36 -2.40 9.84 2.16
N TYR A 37 -3.45 10.43 1.59
CA TYR A 37 -3.91 10.19 0.23
C TYR A 37 -3.78 11.50 -0.56
N PRO A 38 -2.62 11.79 -1.18
CA PRO A 38 -2.43 13.06 -1.88
C PRO A 38 -3.42 13.30 -3.02
N GLN A 39 -3.88 12.24 -3.67
CA GLN A 39 -4.81 12.38 -4.81
C GLN A 39 -6.15 12.98 -4.41
N SER A 40 -6.62 12.70 -3.19
CA SER A 40 -7.86 13.28 -2.67
C SER A 40 -7.63 14.43 -1.68
N GLY A 41 -6.37 14.60 -1.25
CA GLY A 41 -6.04 15.60 -0.23
C GLY A 41 -6.44 15.20 1.18
N GLU A 42 -6.66 13.91 1.42
CA GLU A 42 -7.13 13.42 2.72
C GLU A 42 -5.99 12.88 3.57
N ARG A 43 -6.19 12.95 4.88
CA ARG A 43 -5.28 12.39 5.87
C ARG A 43 -6.09 11.70 6.95
N ILE A 44 -5.61 10.53 7.38
CA ILE A 44 -6.18 9.79 8.50
C ILE A 44 -5.13 9.72 9.60
N ARG A 45 -5.49 10.15 10.81
CA ARG A 45 -4.58 10.13 11.95
C ARG A 45 -4.92 8.99 12.90
N GLY A 46 -3.88 8.24 13.27
CA GLY A 46 -3.96 7.20 14.28
C GLY A 46 -4.25 5.82 13.71
N ARG A 47 -3.55 4.83 14.25
CA ARG A 47 -3.71 3.42 13.83
C ARG A 47 -5.16 2.95 13.89
N ARG A 48 -5.89 3.32 14.94
CA ARG A 48 -7.28 2.89 15.10
C ARG A 48 -8.17 3.41 13.97
N ASN A 49 -7.98 4.68 13.60
CA ASN A 49 -8.77 5.27 12.51
C ASN A 49 -8.37 4.69 11.16
N ILE A 50 -7.08 4.44 10.94
CA ILE A 50 -6.60 3.81 9.71
C ILE A 50 -7.26 2.43 9.55
N GLN A 51 -7.22 1.62 10.60
CA GLN A 51 -7.82 0.28 10.58
C GLN A 51 -9.33 0.35 10.37
N ALA A 52 -10.01 1.25 11.09
CA ALA A 52 -11.45 1.40 10.97
C ALA A 52 -11.87 1.82 9.56
N SER A 53 -11.12 2.74 8.93
CA SER A 53 -11.42 3.20 7.58
C SER A 53 -11.29 2.06 6.55
N ARG A 54 -10.30 1.20 6.73
CA ARG A 54 -10.10 0.06 5.83
C ARG A 54 -11.13 -1.03 6.05
N PHE A 55 -11.53 -1.25 7.29
CA PHE A 55 -12.59 -2.20 7.61
C PHE A 55 -13.94 -1.73 7.05
N ALA A 56 -14.18 -0.43 6.99
CA ALA A 56 -15.43 0.15 6.46
C ALA A 56 -15.55 0.05 4.94
N GLN A 57 -14.45 -0.20 4.22
CA GLN A 57 -14.47 -0.39 2.77
C GLN A 57 -15.20 -1.70 2.46
N PRO A 58 -16.35 -1.66 1.73
CA PRO A 58 -17.21 -2.83 1.60
C PRO A 58 -16.70 -3.90 0.61
N SER A 59 -15.76 -3.53 -0.26
CA SER A 59 -15.27 -4.43 -1.31
C SER A 59 -14.36 -5.51 -0.74
N ARG A 60 -14.43 -6.71 -1.32
CA ARG A 60 -13.46 -7.76 -1.04
C ARG A 60 -12.13 -7.38 -1.64
N LYS A 61 -11.08 -7.35 -0.82
CA LYS A 61 -9.75 -6.93 -1.25
C LYS A 61 -8.81 -8.10 -1.38
N ARG A 62 -8.01 -8.09 -2.46
CA ARG A 62 -6.87 -8.97 -2.62
C ARG A 62 -5.66 -8.10 -2.97
N PHE A 63 -4.49 -8.53 -2.55
CA PHE A 63 -3.24 -7.79 -2.71
C PHE A 63 -2.22 -8.67 -3.41
N ALA A 64 -1.61 -8.15 -4.48
CA ALA A 64 -0.53 -8.82 -5.18
C ALA A 64 0.67 -7.89 -5.20
N VAL A 65 1.67 -8.17 -4.36
CA VAL A 65 2.89 -7.36 -4.25
C VAL A 65 3.79 -7.66 -5.44
N ARG A 66 4.24 -6.61 -6.14
CA ARG A 66 5.19 -6.74 -7.23
C ARG A 66 6.62 -6.61 -6.74
N ARG A 67 6.90 -5.64 -5.87
CA ARG A 67 8.24 -5.47 -5.31
C ARG A 67 8.18 -4.58 -4.08
N ILE A 68 9.18 -4.77 -3.22
CA ILE A 68 9.40 -3.96 -2.04
C ILE A 68 10.83 -3.45 -2.14
N LEU A 69 11.00 -2.14 -2.08
CA LEU A 69 12.30 -1.48 -2.17
C LEU A 69 12.45 -0.53 -0.99
N GLY A 70 13.65 -0.45 -0.45
CA GLY A 70 13.91 0.51 0.60
C GLY A 70 15.19 0.22 1.36
N ALA A 71 15.49 1.13 2.25
CA ALA A 71 16.60 1.02 3.19
C ALA A 71 16.34 1.98 4.34
N ALA A 72 16.85 1.65 5.52
CA ALA A 72 16.71 2.47 6.72
C ALA A 72 15.24 2.77 7.01
N ASP A 73 14.85 4.04 7.01
CA ASP A 73 13.51 4.45 7.44
C ASP A 73 12.50 4.61 6.31
N LEU A 74 12.92 4.45 5.04
CA LEU A 74 12.04 4.69 3.89
C LEU A 74 11.88 3.44 3.07
N TRP A 75 10.63 2.99 2.92
CA TRP A 75 10.29 1.76 2.18
C TRP A 75 9.12 1.99 1.24
N ILE A 76 9.26 1.48 0.03
CA ILE A 76 8.26 1.63 -1.03
C ILE A 76 7.82 0.24 -1.46
N THR A 77 6.50 0.03 -1.51
CA THR A 77 5.91 -1.20 -2.03
C THR A 77 5.05 -0.87 -3.24
N GLU A 78 5.30 -1.57 -4.33
CA GLU A 78 4.48 -1.50 -5.53
C GLU A 78 3.61 -2.75 -5.57
N PHE A 79 2.29 -2.57 -5.68
CA PHE A 79 1.37 -3.70 -5.63
C PHE A 79 0.07 -3.39 -6.37
N VAL A 80 -0.71 -4.43 -6.61
CA VAL A 80 -2.04 -4.31 -7.18
C VAL A 80 -3.04 -4.71 -6.11
N ILE A 81 -3.98 -3.81 -5.80
CA ILE A 81 -5.14 -4.16 -4.99
C ILE A 81 -6.28 -4.49 -5.95
N THR A 82 -6.95 -5.59 -5.70
CA THR A 82 -8.16 -5.93 -6.44
C THR A 82 -9.35 -5.76 -5.51
N TYR A 83 -10.25 -4.84 -5.88
CA TYR A 83 -11.49 -4.57 -5.16
C TYR A 83 -12.62 -5.25 -5.94
N ASP A 84 -13.16 -6.36 -5.40
CA ASP A 84 -14.21 -7.13 -6.09
C ASP A 84 -13.86 -7.40 -7.56
N ALA A 85 -12.64 -7.90 -7.79
CA ALA A 85 -12.07 -8.21 -9.11
C ALA A 85 -11.67 -6.99 -9.97
N ARG A 86 -11.76 -5.77 -9.44
CA ARG A 86 -11.32 -4.56 -10.15
C ARG A 86 -9.92 -4.16 -9.68
N PRO A 87 -8.91 -4.17 -10.56
CA PRO A 87 -7.55 -3.86 -10.15
C PRO A 87 -7.33 -2.36 -9.95
N SER A 88 -6.50 -2.04 -8.96
CA SER A 88 -5.96 -0.70 -8.73
C SER A 88 -4.45 -0.82 -8.59
N TYR A 89 -3.71 -0.10 -9.41
CA TYR A 89 -2.24 -0.09 -9.34
C TYR A 89 -1.82 0.89 -8.25
N THR A 90 -1.12 0.38 -7.26
CA THR A 90 -0.94 1.10 -6.00
C THR A 90 0.54 1.17 -5.63
N VAL A 91 0.91 2.30 -5.06
CA VAL A 91 2.23 2.50 -4.46
C VAL A 91 2.02 2.98 -3.03
N SER A 92 2.68 2.28 -2.09
CA SER A 92 2.73 2.66 -0.68
C SER A 92 4.13 3.11 -0.34
N ILE A 93 4.25 4.31 0.22
CA ILE A 93 5.51 4.87 0.68
C ILE A 93 5.42 4.96 2.20
N MET A 94 6.22 4.14 2.89
CA MET A 94 6.20 4.07 4.34
C MET A 94 7.47 4.66 4.94
N GLU A 95 7.29 5.55 5.90
CA GLU A 95 8.36 6.13 6.69
C GLU A 95 8.29 5.52 8.10
N PHE A 96 9.37 4.86 8.49
CA PHE A 96 9.44 4.16 9.77
C PHE A 96 10.10 5.02 10.84
N ARG A 97 9.68 4.84 12.08
CA ARG A 97 10.33 5.38 13.26
C ARG A 97 10.20 4.37 14.40
N ASP A 98 11.34 4.05 15.01
CA ASP A 98 11.41 3.06 16.08
C ASP A 98 10.78 1.72 15.68
N GLY A 99 11.04 1.29 14.44
CA GLY A 99 10.62 -0.01 13.93
C GLY A 99 9.16 -0.13 13.52
N LYS A 100 8.40 0.98 13.55
CA LYS A 100 6.99 1.01 13.17
C LYS A 100 6.75 2.15 12.18
N VAL A 101 5.71 2.00 11.37
CA VAL A 101 5.34 3.03 10.40
C VAL A 101 4.80 4.25 11.13
N ALA A 102 5.47 5.40 10.91
CA ALA A 102 5.04 6.70 11.42
C ALA A 102 4.16 7.41 10.41
N ARG A 103 4.45 7.25 9.11
CA ARG A 103 3.69 7.87 8.03
C ARG A 103 3.64 6.93 6.85
N GLU A 104 2.47 6.82 6.25
CA GLU A 104 2.30 6.12 4.98
C GLU A 104 1.64 7.06 3.99
N THR A 105 2.17 7.10 2.77
CA THR A 105 1.57 7.82 1.65
C THR A 105 1.17 6.80 0.60
N GLN A 106 -0.07 6.85 0.13
CA GLN A 106 -0.56 5.92 -0.88
C GLN A 106 -1.10 6.64 -2.09
N TYR A 107 -0.76 6.12 -3.25
CA TYR A 107 -1.29 6.53 -4.56
C TYR A 107 -1.98 5.34 -5.20
N PHE A 108 -3.13 5.60 -5.81
CA PHE A 108 -3.94 4.59 -6.48
C PHE A 108 -4.16 5.00 -7.93
N ALA A 109 -4.12 4.03 -8.84
CA ALA A 109 -4.34 4.31 -10.25
C ALA A 109 -5.17 3.20 -10.89
N ASP A 110 -6.23 3.60 -11.56
CA ASP A 110 -7.04 2.68 -12.35
C ASP A 110 -6.33 2.32 -13.65
N PRO A 111 -6.56 1.12 -14.21
CA PRO A 111 -6.13 0.81 -15.57
C PRO A 111 -6.75 1.80 -16.57
N PHE A 112 -6.06 2.06 -17.64
CA PHE A 112 -6.61 2.90 -18.70
C PHE A 112 -6.23 2.37 -20.06
N GLU A 113 -6.98 2.79 -21.08
CA GLU A 113 -6.75 2.35 -22.46
C GLU A 113 -5.45 2.98 -23.02
N PRO A 114 -4.76 2.26 -23.92
CA PRO A 114 -3.59 2.84 -24.58
C PRO A 114 -3.92 4.14 -25.31
N GLY A 115 -3.10 5.16 -25.09
CA GLY A 115 -3.28 6.44 -25.76
C GLY A 115 -2.83 6.41 -27.21
N PRO A 116 -3.56 7.05 -28.13
CA PRO A 116 -3.22 7.04 -29.55
C PRO A 116 -1.91 7.78 -29.87
N SER A 117 -1.52 8.75 -29.05
CA SER A 117 -0.35 9.58 -29.32
C SER A 117 0.97 8.82 -29.31
N ARG A 118 1.02 7.66 -28.63
CA ARG A 118 2.25 6.85 -28.54
C ARG A 118 2.16 5.52 -29.29
N ALA A 119 1.07 5.30 -30.06
CA ALA A 119 0.79 4.00 -30.70
C ALA A 119 1.92 3.50 -31.58
N ARG A 120 2.67 4.43 -32.22
CA ARG A 120 3.77 4.07 -33.12
C ARG A 120 4.97 3.42 -32.43
N TRP A 121 5.12 3.64 -31.11
CA TRP A 121 6.34 3.26 -30.40
C TRP A 121 6.12 2.22 -29.30
N VAL A 122 4.87 1.86 -29.02
CA VAL A 122 4.57 0.93 -27.94
C VAL A 122 4.40 -0.49 -28.46
N GLU A 123 4.62 -1.43 -27.53
CA GLU A 123 4.26 -2.82 -27.73
C GLU A 123 3.51 -3.30 -26.48
N ARG A 124 2.77 -4.39 -26.60
CA ARG A 124 2.07 -4.96 -25.45
C ARG A 124 3.05 -5.58 -24.47
N MET A 125 2.80 -5.35 -23.18
CA MET A 125 3.53 -6.03 -22.10
C MET A 125 3.02 -7.46 -22.01
N GLY A 126 3.84 -8.37 -22.32
CA GLY A 126 3.61 -9.81 -22.13
C GLY A 126 2.32 -10.36 -22.65
#